data_ab96921196d5946f782612e43e890a7c
#
_entry.id   ab96921196d5946f782612e43e890a7c
#
_cell.length_a   1.000
_cell.length_b   1.000
_cell.length_c   1.000
_cell.angle_alpha   90.00
_cell.angle_beta   90.00
_cell.angle_gamma   90.00
#
_symmetry.space_group_name_H-M   'P 1'
#
loop_
_entity.id
_entity.type
_entity.pdbx_description
1 polymer ?
#
loop_
_entity_poly.entity_id
_entity_poly.type
_entity_poly.pdbx_seq_one_letter_code
_entity_poly.pdbx_strand_id
1 'polypeptide(L)'
;MSTTTTIETETYTDTWVHYHDGGVPGRRPVLKGTAAKETFTELPKIDFRRIYSDDLEDRKELAREVGVACRDIGFFYAVNHGVDDDVLEDTFDALKEYFALPTDVKMETHNQKTEKFRGYEAFLEGKLDPSTRGDLKEGFLMGEDFTDSEQLSLISSLPPSPQTPRNQWPSHPSALFWRPAIYRYYKSMFEFSKRMLHIFALALDLPEDYFDTITTHPMTNVRAVHYPPQERQSDVGIGAHTDFCWFTLVCQSKTAYPALEVLNANGIWVPVHPQPNTFVVNIADFLKLVTGGSWQSTVHRVKNIGGEERYSMPFFFSPNEDAKVSVVPHLREEGKRYDEFGVGEYFQKRLDIDRRTHLSEGEKKKEEEDKPKRPVRERKDSGL
;
A
#
# COMPACT_ATOMS: atom_id res chain seq x y z
N MET A 1 -44.37 45.03 3.03
CA MET A 1 -44.03 43.61 2.90
C MET A 1 -42.55 43.48 3.13
N SER A 2 -42.20 43.04 4.31
CA SER A 2 -40.77 42.85 4.70
C SER A 2 -40.37 41.42 4.34
N THR A 3 -39.47 41.28 3.38
CA THR A 3 -38.84 40.00 3.01
C THR A 3 -37.74 39.69 4.01
N THR A 4 -38.03 38.79 4.95
CA THR A 4 -37.05 38.24 5.85
C THR A 4 -36.21 37.20 5.09
N THR A 5 -34.99 37.55 4.74
CA THR A 5 -34.00 36.60 4.18
C THR A 5 -33.45 35.78 5.35
N THR A 6 -33.89 34.54 5.45
CA THR A 6 -33.32 33.58 6.40
C THR A 6 -31.93 33.17 5.87
N ILE A 7 -30.86 33.65 6.49
CA ILE A 7 -29.52 33.13 6.30
C ILE A 7 -29.49 31.82 7.06
N GLU A 8 -29.49 30.69 6.36
CA GLU A 8 -29.16 29.39 6.97
C GLU A 8 -27.73 29.46 7.47
N THR A 9 -27.55 29.63 8.77
CA THR A 9 -26.26 29.44 9.45
C THR A 9 -25.93 27.95 9.41
N GLU A 10 -25.06 27.58 8.46
CA GLU A 10 -24.48 26.24 8.40
C GLU A 10 -23.73 25.94 9.70
N THR A 11 -24.27 25.02 10.48
CA THR A 11 -23.64 24.51 11.67
C THR A 11 -22.41 23.67 11.26
N TYR A 12 -21.23 24.20 11.47
CA TYR A 12 -19.99 23.43 11.46
C TYR A 12 -20.08 22.36 12.55
N THR A 13 -20.30 21.12 12.18
CA THR A 13 -20.03 20.02 13.10
C THR A 13 -18.52 19.82 13.09
N ASP A 14 -17.89 19.99 14.26
CA ASP A 14 -16.44 19.78 14.49
C ASP A 14 -16.08 18.28 14.41
N THR A 15 -16.40 17.67 13.27
CA THR A 15 -16.21 16.25 13.04
C THR A 15 -14.91 16.06 12.28
N TRP A 16 -14.00 15.29 12.85
CA TRP A 16 -12.69 14.99 12.28
C TRP A 16 -12.59 13.50 11.97
N VAL A 17 -11.95 13.19 10.86
CA VAL A 17 -11.49 11.82 10.54
C VAL A 17 -10.03 11.71 10.95
N HIS A 18 -9.73 10.78 11.84
CA HIS A 18 -8.37 10.48 12.28
C HIS A 18 -7.79 9.35 11.43
N TYR A 19 -6.49 9.43 11.13
CA TYR A 19 -5.77 8.45 10.31
C TYR A 19 -4.28 8.48 10.64
N HIS A 20 -3.53 7.56 10.08
CA HIS A 20 -2.07 7.56 10.12
C HIS A 20 -1.51 7.81 8.71
N ASP A 21 -0.79 8.90 8.53
CA ASP A 21 -0.06 9.26 7.32
C ASP A 21 1.42 9.01 7.59
N GLY A 22 1.96 8.00 6.95
CA GLY A 22 3.33 7.63 7.20
C GLY A 22 3.64 7.14 8.62
N GLY A 23 2.65 6.54 9.31
CA GLY A 23 2.76 6.17 10.73
C GLY A 23 2.65 7.37 11.68
N VAL A 24 2.45 8.59 11.15
CA VAL A 24 2.25 9.81 11.94
C VAL A 24 0.74 10.04 12.07
N PRO A 25 0.22 10.27 13.30
CA PRO A 25 -1.17 10.62 13.49
C PRO A 25 -1.55 11.89 12.73
N GLY A 26 -2.59 11.81 11.93
CA GLY A 26 -3.17 12.91 11.17
C GLY A 26 -4.67 13.02 11.40
N ARG A 27 -5.25 14.14 11.00
CA ARG A 27 -6.69 14.33 10.99
C ARG A 27 -7.14 15.20 9.82
N ARG A 28 -8.35 14.94 9.33
CA ARG A 28 -9.00 15.71 8.27
C ARG A 28 -10.39 16.15 8.72
N PRO A 29 -10.77 17.45 8.56
CA PRO A 29 -12.12 17.91 8.90
C PRO A 29 -13.14 17.32 7.93
N VAL A 30 -14.35 17.06 8.43
CA VAL A 30 -15.49 16.75 7.58
C VAL A 30 -16.11 18.06 7.08
N LEU A 31 -15.97 18.33 5.78
CA LEU A 31 -16.46 19.54 5.14
C LEU A 31 -17.81 19.28 4.48
N LYS A 32 -18.78 20.20 4.68
CA LYS A 32 -20.14 20.15 4.13
C LYS A 32 -20.59 21.52 3.65
N GLY A 33 -21.65 21.55 2.83
CA GLY A 33 -22.27 22.79 2.34
C GLY A 33 -21.26 23.66 1.59
N THR A 34 -21.20 24.95 1.91
CA THR A 34 -20.32 25.93 1.25
C THR A 34 -18.83 25.72 1.56
N ALA A 35 -18.49 24.97 2.60
CA ALA A 35 -17.11 24.60 2.92
C ALA A 35 -16.62 23.38 2.12
N ALA A 36 -17.52 22.63 1.47
CA ALA A 36 -17.15 21.47 0.67
C ALA A 36 -16.29 21.88 -0.53
N LYS A 37 -15.23 21.09 -0.77
CA LYS A 37 -14.34 21.22 -1.94
C LYS A 37 -14.81 20.31 -3.06
N GLU A 38 -14.48 20.67 -4.28
CA GLU A 38 -14.57 19.73 -5.40
C GLU A 38 -13.58 18.57 -5.15
N THR A 39 -14.10 17.33 -5.19
CA THR A 39 -13.32 16.12 -4.97
C THR A 39 -14.09 14.91 -5.48
N PHE A 40 -13.43 13.77 -5.53
CA PHE A 40 -14.00 12.52 -6.01
C PHE A 40 -15.09 11.96 -5.07
N THR A 41 -16.10 11.34 -5.68
CA THR A 41 -17.17 10.57 -5.01
C THR A 41 -17.17 9.10 -5.43
N GLU A 42 -16.38 8.76 -6.45
CA GLU A 42 -16.13 7.40 -6.94
C GLU A 42 -14.72 7.32 -7.54
N LEU A 43 -14.19 6.12 -7.72
CA LEU A 43 -12.89 5.93 -8.38
C LEU A 43 -13.06 5.79 -9.89
N PRO A 44 -12.18 6.41 -10.70
CA PRO A 44 -12.19 6.27 -12.15
C PRO A 44 -11.81 4.85 -12.56
N LYS A 45 -12.38 4.38 -13.68
CA LYS A 45 -12.03 3.12 -14.34
C LYS A 45 -11.17 3.42 -15.54
N ILE A 46 -9.96 2.86 -15.58
CA ILE A 46 -9.00 3.03 -16.66
C ILE A 46 -8.81 1.70 -17.39
N ASP A 47 -8.95 1.72 -18.70
CA ASP A 47 -8.80 0.55 -19.56
C ASP A 47 -7.31 0.31 -19.90
N PHE A 48 -6.76 -0.77 -19.37
CA PHE A 48 -5.35 -1.10 -19.50
C PHE A 48 -4.98 -1.91 -20.75
N ARG A 49 -5.88 -2.18 -21.68
CA ARG A 49 -5.53 -2.90 -22.93
C ARG A 49 -4.36 -2.25 -23.69
N ARG A 50 -4.27 -0.93 -23.64
CA ARG A 50 -3.19 -0.17 -24.31
C ARG A 50 -1.81 -0.37 -23.69
N ILE A 51 -1.67 -0.93 -22.49
CA ILE A 51 -0.39 -1.22 -21.84
C ILE A 51 0.44 -2.24 -22.65
N TYR A 52 -0.22 -3.02 -23.49
CA TYR A 52 0.38 -4.05 -24.36
C TYR A 52 0.53 -3.60 -25.81
N SER A 53 0.15 -2.36 -26.15
CA SER A 53 0.28 -1.86 -27.52
C SER A 53 1.75 -1.67 -27.89
N ASP A 54 2.11 -2.03 -29.11
CA ASP A 54 3.43 -1.72 -29.69
C ASP A 54 3.56 -0.23 -30.07
N ASP A 55 2.44 0.49 -30.22
CA ASP A 55 2.41 1.92 -30.49
C ASP A 55 2.64 2.72 -29.21
N LEU A 56 3.68 3.55 -29.22
CA LEU A 56 4.00 4.43 -28.08
C LEU A 56 2.89 5.46 -27.81
N GLU A 57 2.20 5.94 -28.83
CA GLU A 57 1.13 6.93 -28.65
C GLU A 57 -0.08 6.34 -27.91
N ASP A 58 -0.43 5.08 -28.17
CA ASP A 58 -1.44 4.37 -27.39
C ASP A 58 -1.05 4.30 -25.91
N ARG A 59 0.22 3.95 -25.62
CA ARG A 59 0.71 3.90 -24.23
C ARG A 59 0.76 5.28 -23.58
N LYS A 60 1.10 6.34 -24.32
CA LYS A 60 1.05 7.72 -23.82
C LYS A 60 -0.38 8.19 -23.54
N GLU A 61 -1.35 7.75 -24.35
CA GLU A 61 -2.75 8.07 -24.10
C GLU A 61 -3.25 7.42 -22.80
N LEU A 62 -2.91 6.14 -22.58
CA LEU A 62 -3.14 5.48 -21.27
C LEU A 62 -2.45 6.22 -20.14
N ALA A 63 -1.19 6.62 -20.33
CA ALA A 63 -0.40 7.34 -19.33
C ALA A 63 -1.02 8.69 -18.95
N ARG A 64 -1.65 9.41 -19.88
CA ARG A 64 -2.39 10.66 -19.57
C ARG A 64 -3.58 10.40 -18.65
N GLU A 65 -4.37 9.34 -18.92
CA GLU A 65 -5.50 8.96 -18.06
C GLU A 65 -5.03 8.58 -16.64
N VAL A 66 -3.98 7.75 -16.58
CA VAL A 66 -3.36 7.33 -15.31
C VAL A 66 -2.79 8.53 -14.55
N GLY A 67 -2.09 9.45 -15.22
CA GLY A 67 -1.51 10.65 -14.61
C GLY A 67 -2.57 11.57 -13.98
N VAL A 68 -3.73 11.73 -14.62
CA VAL A 68 -4.86 12.48 -14.04
C VAL A 68 -5.35 11.81 -12.77
N ALA A 69 -5.60 10.49 -12.80
CA ALA A 69 -6.08 9.76 -11.63
C ALA A 69 -5.08 9.79 -10.46
N CYS A 70 -3.77 9.67 -10.76
CA CYS A 70 -2.71 9.73 -9.75
C CYS A 70 -2.61 11.12 -9.10
N ARG A 71 -2.75 12.20 -9.88
CA ARG A 71 -2.68 13.58 -9.39
C ARG A 71 -3.91 13.96 -8.58
N ASP A 72 -5.10 13.62 -9.05
CA ASP A 72 -6.34 14.15 -8.50
C ASP A 72 -6.89 13.28 -7.37
N ILE A 73 -6.62 11.96 -7.40
CA ILE A 73 -7.20 10.99 -6.47
C ILE A 73 -6.14 10.11 -5.79
N GLY A 74 -5.15 9.62 -6.55
CA GLY A 74 -4.16 8.63 -6.09
C GLY A 74 -4.71 7.19 -6.07
N PHE A 75 -5.95 6.96 -6.55
CA PHE A 75 -6.62 5.67 -6.64
C PHE A 75 -7.40 5.55 -7.95
N PHE A 76 -7.42 4.36 -8.54
CA PHE A 76 -8.24 4.04 -9.70
C PHE A 76 -8.44 2.53 -9.86
N TYR A 77 -9.44 2.15 -10.67
CA TYR A 77 -9.60 0.77 -11.11
C TYR A 77 -8.84 0.55 -12.41
N ALA A 78 -7.98 -0.49 -12.45
CA ALA A 78 -7.38 -0.99 -13.67
C ALA A 78 -8.24 -2.13 -14.22
N VAL A 79 -8.94 -1.90 -15.33
CA VAL A 79 -9.73 -2.91 -16.03
C VAL A 79 -9.01 -3.39 -17.27
N ASN A 80 -9.32 -4.59 -17.77
CA ASN A 80 -8.68 -5.19 -18.96
C ASN A 80 -7.15 -5.25 -18.85
N HIS A 81 -6.65 -5.56 -17.67
CA HIS A 81 -5.21 -5.55 -17.32
C HIS A 81 -4.41 -6.73 -17.89
N GLY A 82 -5.06 -7.70 -18.54
CA GLY A 82 -4.38 -8.81 -19.22
C GLY A 82 -3.84 -9.92 -18.33
N VAL A 83 -4.02 -9.83 -17.02
CA VAL A 83 -3.78 -10.98 -16.13
C VAL A 83 -4.94 -11.95 -16.26
N ASP A 84 -4.64 -13.24 -16.47
CA ASP A 84 -5.65 -14.27 -16.72
C ASP A 84 -6.60 -14.42 -15.53
N ASP A 85 -7.89 -14.55 -15.83
CA ASP A 85 -8.96 -14.76 -14.83
C ASP A 85 -8.69 -16.00 -13.97
N ASP A 86 -8.23 -17.10 -14.58
CA ASP A 86 -7.90 -18.35 -13.88
C ASP A 86 -6.83 -18.15 -12.79
N VAL A 87 -5.86 -17.22 -13.00
CA VAL A 87 -4.85 -16.90 -11.99
C VAL A 87 -5.51 -16.30 -10.76
N LEU A 88 -6.47 -15.39 -10.98
CA LEU A 88 -7.15 -14.70 -9.89
C LEU A 88 -8.12 -15.62 -9.16
N GLU A 89 -8.89 -16.42 -9.88
CA GLU A 89 -9.84 -17.39 -9.32
C GLU A 89 -9.12 -18.45 -8.49
N ASP A 90 -8.11 -19.13 -9.05
CA ASP A 90 -7.28 -20.12 -8.33
C ASP A 90 -6.63 -19.52 -7.09
N THR A 91 -6.20 -18.25 -7.16
CA THR A 91 -5.62 -17.55 -6.00
C THR A 91 -6.65 -17.36 -4.90
N PHE A 92 -7.87 -16.91 -5.21
CA PHE A 92 -8.90 -16.76 -4.18
C PHE A 92 -9.35 -18.08 -3.58
N ASP A 93 -9.39 -19.13 -4.36
CA ASP A 93 -9.71 -20.47 -3.83
C ASP A 93 -8.58 -20.97 -2.90
N ALA A 94 -7.32 -20.75 -3.28
CA ALA A 94 -6.19 -21.05 -2.41
C ALA A 94 -6.19 -20.21 -1.11
N LEU A 95 -6.61 -18.93 -1.15
CA LEU A 95 -6.79 -18.12 0.04
C LEU A 95 -7.82 -18.72 1.00
N LYS A 96 -8.99 -19.06 0.49
CA LYS A 96 -10.07 -19.67 1.28
C LYS A 96 -9.59 -20.96 1.93
N GLU A 97 -8.91 -21.82 1.16
CA GLU A 97 -8.39 -23.09 1.64
C GLU A 97 -7.30 -22.88 2.70
N TYR A 98 -6.34 -21.96 2.48
CA TYR A 98 -5.26 -21.67 3.43
C TYR A 98 -5.79 -21.11 4.75
N PHE A 99 -6.65 -20.11 4.72
CA PHE A 99 -7.18 -19.51 5.94
C PHE A 99 -8.16 -20.40 6.71
N ALA A 100 -8.74 -21.39 6.06
CA ALA A 100 -9.55 -22.44 6.69
C ALA A 100 -8.70 -23.53 7.40
N LEU A 101 -7.37 -23.56 7.17
CA LEU A 101 -6.49 -24.52 7.85
C LEU A 101 -6.50 -24.31 9.37
N PRO A 102 -6.22 -25.37 10.16
CA PRO A 102 -6.05 -25.26 11.59
C PRO A 102 -4.99 -24.20 11.96
N THR A 103 -5.22 -23.47 13.05
CA THR A 103 -4.36 -22.37 13.48
C THR A 103 -2.92 -22.83 13.74
N ASP A 104 -2.70 -24.02 14.29
CA ASP A 104 -1.38 -24.59 14.54
C ASP A 104 -0.59 -24.78 13.24
N VAL A 105 -1.24 -25.20 12.15
CA VAL A 105 -0.62 -25.32 10.82
C VAL A 105 -0.20 -23.94 10.30
N LYS A 106 -1.06 -22.95 10.40
CA LYS A 106 -0.74 -21.57 9.97
C LYS A 106 0.39 -20.98 10.83
N MET A 107 0.40 -21.24 12.13
CA MET A 107 1.42 -20.78 13.09
C MET A 107 2.81 -21.42 12.90
N GLU A 108 2.95 -22.49 12.08
CA GLU A 108 4.29 -22.98 11.69
C GLU A 108 5.16 -21.85 11.11
N THR A 109 4.53 -20.97 10.35
CA THR A 109 5.18 -19.86 9.64
C THR A 109 4.86 -18.50 10.24
N HIS A 110 4.62 -18.41 11.56
CA HIS A 110 4.31 -17.16 12.23
C HIS A 110 5.35 -16.06 11.92
N ASN A 111 4.91 -14.89 11.55
CA ASN A 111 5.74 -13.82 10.99
C ASN A 111 6.82 -13.29 11.96
N GLN A 112 6.60 -13.36 13.28
CA GLN A 112 7.61 -12.99 14.29
C GLN A 112 8.83 -13.89 14.31
N LYS A 113 8.82 -15.03 13.58
CA LYS A 113 9.99 -15.89 13.42
C LYS A 113 11.00 -15.36 12.40
N THR A 114 10.67 -14.27 11.70
CA THR A 114 11.52 -13.64 10.69
C THR A 114 11.76 -12.16 10.95
N GLU A 115 12.92 -11.66 10.52
CA GLU A 115 13.28 -10.25 10.70
C GLU A 115 12.42 -9.28 9.89
N LYS A 116 11.89 -9.70 8.73
CA LYS A 116 11.03 -8.87 7.85
C LYS A 116 9.55 -9.28 7.90
N PHE A 117 9.09 -9.91 8.98
CA PHE A 117 7.69 -10.29 9.24
C PHE A 117 7.05 -11.13 8.14
N ARG A 118 7.82 -11.96 7.43
CA ARG A 118 7.29 -12.87 6.42
C ARG A 118 6.63 -14.08 7.04
N GLY A 119 5.54 -14.51 6.46
CA GLY A 119 4.75 -15.63 6.94
C GLY A 119 3.38 -15.19 7.46
N TYR A 120 2.81 -16.01 8.35
CA TYR A 120 1.47 -15.83 8.88
C TYR A 120 1.40 -14.80 10.00
N GLU A 121 0.40 -13.92 9.92
CA GLU A 121 -0.01 -12.95 10.95
C GLU A 121 -1.39 -13.35 11.46
N ALA A 122 -1.53 -13.54 12.76
CA ALA A 122 -2.78 -13.95 13.36
C ALA A 122 -3.75 -12.77 13.56
N PHE A 123 -5.02 -13.09 13.88
CA PHE A 123 -6.04 -12.09 14.14
C PHE A 123 -5.64 -11.13 15.27
N LEU A 124 -5.89 -9.82 15.05
CA LEU A 124 -5.68 -8.74 16.02
C LEU A 124 -4.20 -8.49 16.40
N GLU A 125 -3.25 -9.14 15.75
CA GLU A 125 -1.83 -8.84 15.96
C GLU A 125 -1.41 -7.51 15.32
N GLY A 126 -1.96 -7.17 14.15
CA GLY A 126 -1.83 -5.85 13.54
C GLY A 126 -2.68 -4.81 14.27
N LYS A 127 -2.16 -3.58 14.42
CA LYS A 127 -2.88 -2.48 15.09
C LYS A 127 -2.45 -1.13 14.54
N LEU A 128 -2.96 -0.75 13.37
CA LEU A 128 -2.67 0.55 12.78
C LEU A 128 -3.40 1.70 13.50
N ASP A 129 -4.58 1.45 14.05
CA ASP A 129 -5.29 2.42 14.88
C ASP A 129 -5.15 2.05 16.36
N PRO A 130 -4.35 2.81 17.14
CA PRO A 130 -4.14 2.53 18.58
C PRO A 130 -5.41 2.58 19.42
N SER A 131 -6.49 3.21 18.95
CA SER A 131 -7.77 3.30 19.65
C SER A 131 -8.61 2.02 19.56
N THR A 132 -8.27 1.09 18.63
CA THR A 132 -8.97 -0.18 18.44
C THR A 132 -8.34 -1.31 19.27
N ARG A 133 -9.00 -2.45 19.31
CA ARG A 133 -8.44 -3.68 19.93
C ARG A 133 -7.40 -4.38 19.06
N GLY A 134 -7.21 -3.94 17.81
CA GLY A 134 -6.37 -4.51 16.76
C GLY A 134 -7.16 -4.62 15.46
N ASP A 135 -6.44 -4.83 14.35
CA ASP A 135 -7.02 -5.02 13.03
C ASP A 135 -7.69 -6.41 12.96
N LEU A 136 -8.98 -6.44 12.62
CA LEU A 136 -9.76 -7.68 12.53
C LEU A 136 -9.48 -8.36 11.19
N LYS A 137 -8.29 -8.93 11.07
CA LYS A 137 -7.79 -9.68 9.92
C LYS A 137 -6.76 -10.69 10.35
N GLU A 138 -6.57 -11.70 9.55
CA GLU A 138 -5.36 -12.52 9.53
C GLU A 138 -4.69 -12.39 8.16
N GLY A 139 -3.40 -12.70 8.06
CA GLY A 139 -2.68 -12.51 6.83
C GLY A 139 -1.50 -13.45 6.64
N PHE A 140 -0.98 -13.49 5.41
CA PHE A 140 0.28 -14.14 5.09
C PHE A 140 1.09 -13.22 4.19
N LEU A 141 2.32 -12.92 4.58
CA LEU A 141 3.22 -12.05 3.83
C LEU A 141 4.34 -12.87 3.19
N MET A 142 4.49 -12.75 1.88
CA MET A 142 5.72 -13.10 1.17
C MET A 142 6.32 -11.87 0.52
N GLY A 143 7.62 -11.87 0.31
CA GLY A 143 8.33 -10.80 -0.40
C GLY A 143 9.37 -11.35 -1.34
N GLU A 144 10.22 -10.47 -1.84
CA GLU A 144 11.37 -10.86 -2.65
C GLU A 144 12.27 -11.84 -1.88
N ASP A 145 12.67 -12.93 -2.53
CA ASP A 145 13.59 -13.94 -2.01
C ASP A 145 14.56 -14.33 -3.12
N PHE A 146 15.69 -13.63 -3.19
CA PHE A 146 16.70 -13.86 -4.23
C PHE A 146 17.54 -15.13 -3.98
N THR A 147 17.18 -15.94 -3.00
CA THR A 147 17.69 -17.30 -2.85
C THR A 147 16.77 -18.34 -3.49
N ASP A 148 15.55 -17.95 -3.85
CA ASP A 148 14.56 -18.79 -4.51
C ASP A 148 14.74 -18.74 -6.04
N SER A 149 14.97 -19.93 -6.65
CA SER A 149 15.25 -20.03 -8.08
C SER A 149 14.07 -19.58 -8.96
N GLU A 150 12.86 -19.69 -8.46
CA GLU A 150 11.64 -19.29 -9.16
C GLU A 150 11.54 -17.78 -9.25
N GLN A 151 11.82 -17.06 -8.16
CA GLN A 151 11.89 -15.61 -8.17
C GLN A 151 13.10 -15.08 -8.96
N LEU A 152 14.26 -15.72 -8.84
CA LEU A 152 15.44 -15.34 -9.65
C LEU A 152 15.17 -15.40 -11.15
N SER A 153 14.29 -16.28 -11.60
CA SER A 153 13.92 -16.36 -13.03
C SER A 153 13.19 -15.11 -13.54
N LEU A 154 12.58 -14.31 -12.66
CA LEU A 154 11.89 -13.06 -12.99
C LEU A 154 12.85 -11.86 -13.07
N ILE A 155 14.04 -12.00 -12.51
CA ILE A 155 15.01 -10.92 -12.33
C ILE A 155 16.26 -11.28 -13.12
N SER A 156 16.41 -10.71 -14.31
CA SER A 156 17.36 -11.19 -15.34
C SER A 156 18.85 -10.91 -15.09
N SER A 157 19.30 -10.34 -13.95
CA SER A 157 20.67 -9.84 -13.87
C SER A 157 21.36 -9.79 -12.50
N LEU A 158 20.82 -10.40 -11.44
CA LEU A 158 21.46 -10.30 -10.14
C LEU A 158 22.17 -11.58 -9.70
N PRO A 159 23.36 -11.44 -9.10
CA PRO A 159 23.88 -12.49 -8.25
C PRO A 159 22.96 -12.65 -7.03
N PRO A 160 22.76 -13.90 -6.54
CA PRO A 160 22.01 -14.12 -5.31
C PRO A 160 22.57 -13.25 -4.18
N SER A 161 21.75 -12.40 -3.58
CA SER A 161 22.17 -11.67 -2.39
C SER A 161 21.90 -12.55 -1.16
N PRO A 162 22.95 -12.93 -0.41
CA PRO A 162 22.76 -13.73 0.81
C PRO A 162 22.04 -12.98 1.93
N GLN A 163 21.79 -11.69 1.76
CA GLN A 163 21.16 -10.82 2.75
C GLN A 163 19.64 -10.68 2.55
N THR A 164 19.08 -11.25 1.47
CA THR A 164 17.64 -11.18 1.24
C THR A 164 16.91 -12.13 2.21
N PRO A 165 15.89 -11.65 2.94
CA PRO A 165 15.14 -12.51 3.85
C PRO A 165 14.42 -13.59 3.06
N ARG A 166 14.48 -14.83 3.56
CA ARG A 166 13.77 -15.94 2.94
C ARG A 166 12.29 -15.91 3.24
N ASN A 167 11.50 -16.33 2.27
CA ASN A 167 10.09 -16.60 2.49
C ASN A 167 9.94 -17.87 3.33
N GLN A 168 8.92 -17.87 4.21
CA GLN A 168 8.55 -19.04 5.00
C GLN A 168 7.33 -19.69 4.38
N TRP A 169 7.38 -21.01 4.23
CA TRP A 169 6.28 -21.79 3.70
C TRP A 169 5.93 -22.90 4.69
N PRO A 170 4.61 -23.15 4.92
CA PRO A 170 4.20 -24.23 5.80
C PRO A 170 4.65 -25.57 5.22
N SER A 171 5.11 -26.45 6.09
CA SER A 171 5.60 -27.79 5.73
C SER A 171 4.52 -28.87 5.86
N HIS A 172 3.40 -28.55 6.52
CA HIS A 172 2.30 -29.48 6.72
C HIS A 172 1.70 -29.95 5.38
N PRO A 173 1.42 -31.26 5.19
CA PRO A 173 0.92 -31.79 3.92
C PRO A 173 -0.36 -31.10 3.39
N SER A 174 -1.25 -30.67 4.30
CA SER A 174 -2.47 -29.94 3.93
C SER A 174 -2.25 -28.52 3.42
N ALA A 175 -1.03 -28.00 3.47
CA ALA A 175 -0.70 -26.63 3.07
C ALA A 175 0.29 -26.55 1.89
N LEU A 176 0.68 -27.68 1.29
CA LEU A 176 1.68 -27.72 0.22
C LEU A 176 1.20 -27.01 -1.07
N PHE A 177 -0.11 -26.86 -1.26
CA PHE A 177 -0.70 -26.14 -2.39
C PHE A 177 -0.43 -24.61 -2.31
N TRP A 178 -0.18 -24.09 -1.10
CA TRP A 178 -0.13 -22.65 -0.83
C TRP A 178 0.99 -21.93 -1.59
N ARG A 179 2.22 -22.47 -1.50
CA ARG A 179 3.38 -21.85 -2.20
C ARG A 179 3.17 -21.73 -3.70
N PRO A 180 2.85 -22.80 -4.48
CA PRO A 180 2.68 -22.68 -5.92
C PRO A 180 1.53 -21.73 -6.32
N ALA A 181 0.43 -21.68 -5.56
CA ALA A 181 -0.68 -20.76 -5.85
C ALA A 181 -0.24 -19.29 -5.72
N ILE A 182 0.43 -18.95 -4.61
CA ILE A 182 0.91 -17.58 -4.38
C ILE A 182 2.00 -17.17 -5.38
N TYR A 183 2.88 -18.08 -5.76
CA TYR A 183 3.91 -17.78 -6.76
C TYR A 183 3.33 -17.51 -8.15
N ARG A 184 2.31 -18.26 -8.55
CA ARG A 184 1.60 -18.01 -9.83
C ARG A 184 1.02 -16.61 -9.88
N TYR A 185 0.35 -16.18 -8.79
CA TYR A 185 -0.15 -14.81 -8.64
C TYR A 185 0.99 -13.80 -8.64
N TYR A 186 2.01 -14.01 -7.81
CA TYR A 186 3.16 -13.12 -7.69
C TYR A 186 3.81 -12.85 -9.05
N LYS A 187 4.05 -13.88 -9.85
CA LYS A 187 4.64 -13.76 -11.18
C LYS A 187 3.81 -12.85 -12.09
N SER A 188 2.50 -13.09 -12.17
CA SER A 188 1.61 -12.29 -13.01
C SER A 188 1.58 -10.81 -12.56
N MET A 189 1.54 -10.57 -11.24
CA MET A 189 1.54 -9.22 -10.69
C MET A 189 2.88 -8.52 -10.89
N PHE A 190 4.00 -9.23 -10.80
CA PHE A 190 5.33 -8.70 -11.04
C PHE A 190 5.47 -8.23 -12.50
N GLU A 191 5.09 -9.06 -13.46
CA GLU A 191 5.12 -8.74 -14.88
C GLU A 191 4.23 -7.53 -15.21
N PHE A 192 3.02 -7.49 -14.68
CA PHE A 192 2.11 -6.34 -14.85
C PHE A 192 2.68 -5.07 -14.22
N SER A 193 3.27 -5.17 -13.02
CA SER A 193 3.88 -4.03 -12.32
C SER A 193 5.05 -3.42 -13.08
N LYS A 194 5.87 -4.23 -13.74
CA LYS A 194 6.97 -3.74 -14.59
C LYS A 194 6.44 -2.89 -15.76
N ARG A 195 5.35 -3.32 -16.41
CA ARG A 195 4.68 -2.52 -17.44
C ARG A 195 4.04 -1.25 -16.88
N MET A 196 3.45 -1.33 -15.68
CA MET A 196 2.87 -0.17 -15.00
C MET A 196 3.91 0.92 -14.74
N LEU A 197 5.16 0.56 -14.43
CA LEU A 197 6.25 1.53 -14.26
C LEU A 197 6.50 2.36 -15.51
N HIS A 198 6.45 1.74 -16.68
CA HIS A 198 6.61 2.42 -17.97
C HIS A 198 5.46 3.43 -18.19
N ILE A 199 4.23 3.04 -17.86
CA ILE A 199 3.08 3.97 -17.90
C ILE A 199 3.25 5.13 -16.91
N PHE A 200 3.75 4.88 -15.71
CA PHE A 200 4.03 5.95 -14.74
C PHE A 200 5.15 6.88 -15.21
N ALA A 201 6.20 6.35 -15.85
CA ALA A 201 7.25 7.19 -16.44
C ALA A 201 6.66 8.13 -17.51
N LEU A 202 5.88 7.58 -18.45
CA LEU A 202 5.20 8.37 -19.50
C LEU A 202 4.18 9.37 -18.90
N ALA A 203 3.47 9.01 -17.83
CA ALA A 203 2.53 9.89 -17.13
C ALA A 203 3.20 11.08 -16.42
N LEU A 204 4.51 10.95 -16.19
CA LEU A 204 5.38 11.99 -15.62
C LEU A 204 6.20 12.70 -16.72
N ASP A 205 5.85 12.57 -18.00
CA ASP A 205 6.59 13.14 -19.13
C ASP A 205 8.09 12.74 -19.16
N LEU A 206 8.40 11.51 -18.72
CA LEU A 206 9.73 10.92 -18.71
C LEU A 206 9.89 9.91 -19.85
N PRO A 207 11.15 9.55 -20.21
CA PRO A 207 11.41 8.36 -21.02
C PRO A 207 10.72 7.12 -20.41
N GLU A 208 10.15 6.27 -21.25
CA GLU A 208 9.38 5.11 -20.81
C GLU A 208 10.17 4.18 -19.87
N ASP A 209 11.46 4.01 -20.11
CA ASP A 209 12.41 3.18 -19.37
C ASP A 209 13.09 3.89 -18.17
N TYR A 210 12.65 5.09 -17.84
CA TYR A 210 13.31 5.95 -16.84
C TYR A 210 13.56 5.27 -15.50
N PHE A 211 12.64 4.41 -15.07
CA PHE A 211 12.72 3.73 -13.77
C PHE A 211 13.39 2.35 -13.83
N ASP A 212 13.75 1.84 -15.01
CA ASP A 212 14.27 0.48 -15.18
C ASP A 212 15.57 0.24 -14.43
N THR A 213 16.47 1.22 -14.40
CA THR A 213 17.77 1.10 -13.71
C THR A 213 17.66 0.96 -12.19
N ILE A 214 16.60 1.49 -11.59
CA ILE A 214 16.36 1.42 -10.14
C ILE A 214 15.33 0.37 -9.75
N THR A 215 14.84 -0.42 -10.70
CA THR A 215 13.89 -1.51 -10.51
C THR A 215 14.34 -2.83 -11.11
N THR A 216 15.65 -3.06 -11.17
CA THR A 216 16.26 -4.30 -11.65
C THR A 216 16.02 -5.47 -10.70
N HIS A 217 15.92 -5.20 -9.40
CA HIS A 217 15.64 -6.15 -8.32
C HIS A 217 14.72 -5.49 -7.27
N PRO A 218 13.52 -5.15 -7.67
CA PRO A 218 12.64 -4.33 -6.86
C PRO A 218 12.23 -5.04 -5.56
N MET A 219 12.02 -4.25 -4.52
CA MET A 219 11.36 -4.74 -3.31
C MET A 219 9.88 -4.93 -3.60
N THR A 220 9.41 -6.16 -3.48
CA THR A 220 8.03 -6.54 -3.76
C THR A 220 7.46 -7.41 -2.65
N ASN A 221 6.21 -7.18 -2.29
CA ASN A 221 5.53 -8.00 -1.31
C ASN A 221 4.13 -8.35 -1.79
N VAL A 222 3.71 -9.59 -1.53
CA VAL A 222 2.31 -10.01 -1.61
C VAL A 222 1.83 -10.23 -0.19
N ARG A 223 0.70 -9.64 0.15
CA ARG A 223 0.02 -9.90 1.42
C ARG A 223 -1.34 -10.54 1.14
N ALA A 224 -1.46 -11.84 1.35
CA ALA A 224 -2.74 -12.52 1.38
C ALA A 224 -3.46 -12.11 2.66
N VAL A 225 -4.70 -11.65 2.58
CA VAL A 225 -5.45 -11.15 3.74
C VAL A 225 -6.87 -11.71 3.75
N HIS A 226 -7.28 -12.19 4.91
CA HIS A 226 -8.63 -12.62 5.23
C HIS A 226 -9.23 -11.71 6.28
N TYR A 227 -10.43 -11.22 6.02
CA TYR A 227 -11.24 -10.39 6.91
C TYR A 227 -12.55 -11.10 7.20
N PRO A 228 -12.77 -11.56 8.44
CA PRO A 228 -14.06 -12.11 8.82
C PRO A 228 -15.12 -11.00 8.89
N PRO A 229 -16.40 -11.36 8.91
CA PRO A 229 -17.47 -10.41 9.16
C PRO A 229 -17.25 -9.62 10.46
N GLN A 230 -17.42 -8.30 10.42
CA GLN A 230 -17.36 -7.45 11.60
C GLN A 230 -18.64 -7.58 12.44
N GLU A 231 -18.50 -7.94 13.71
CA GLU A 231 -19.62 -8.02 14.66
C GLU A 231 -19.86 -6.67 15.37
N ARG A 232 -18.80 -5.88 15.56
CA ARG A 232 -18.86 -4.60 16.28
C ARG A 232 -18.60 -3.44 15.34
N GLN A 233 -19.38 -2.37 15.47
CA GLN A 233 -19.14 -1.14 14.69
C GLN A 233 -17.77 -0.50 14.95
N SER A 234 -17.21 -0.72 16.15
CA SER A 234 -15.88 -0.22 16.54
C SER A 234 -14.72 -1.01 15.95
N ASP A 235 -14.96 -2.21 15.43
CA ASP A 235 -13.92 -3.01 14.80
C ASP A 235 -13.56 -2.42 13.44
N VAL A 236 -12.31 -2.59 13.06
CA VAL A 236 -11.78 -2.25 11.74
C VAL A 236 -11.02 -3.45 11.19
N GLY A 237 -11.14 -3.70 9.89
CA GLY A 237 -10.32 -4.71 9.22
C GLY A 237 -8.87 -4.26 9.13
N ILE A 238 -8.66 -3.02 8.67
CA ILE A 238 -7.39 -2.28 8.76
C ILE A 238 -7.72 -0.82 9.06
N GLY A 239 -7.02 -0.23 10.03
CA GLY A 239 -7.13 1.18 10.41
C GLY A 239 -6.83 2.14 9.25
N ALA A 240 -7.26 3.40 9.38
CA ALA A 240 -7.06 4.42 8.35
C ALA A 240 -5.57 4.79 8.21
N HIS A 241 -4.98 4.57 7.03
CA HIS A 241 -3.55 4.74 6.76
C HIS A 241 -3.26 5.12 5.30
N THR A 242 -2.00 5.42 5.02
CA THR A 242 -1.40 5.46 3.68
C THR A 242 -0.36 4.35 3.55
N ASP A 243 -0.22 3.80 2.34
CA ASP A 243 0.86 2.85 2.05
C ASP A 243 2.20 3.58 1.90
N PHE A 244 3.30 2.90 2.19
CA PHE A 244 4.64 3.50 2.13
C PHE A 244 5.53 3.01 0.99
N CYS A 245 5.03 2.11 0.12
CA CYS A 245 5.68 1.68 -1.12
C CYS A 245 5.58 2.73 -2.24
N TRP A 246 5.85 2.34 -3.48
CA TRP A 246 5.59 3.19 -4.64
C TRP A 246 4.13 3.15 -5.04
N PHE A 247 3.61 1.95 -5.21
CA PHE A 247 2.21 1.72 -5.51
C PHE A 247 1.79 0.33 -5.05
N THR A 248 0.51 0.15 -4.89
CA THR A 248 -0.12 -1.12 -4.53
C THR A 248 -1.14 -1.51 -5.59
N LEU A 249 -1.14 -2.77 -5.99
CA LEU A 249 -2.17 -3.39 -6.82
C LEU A 249 -3.01 -4.29 -5.92
N VAL A 250 -4.27 -3.95 -5.70
CA VAL A 250 -5.16 -4.71 -4.81
C VAL A 250 -6.14 -5.53 -5.65
N CYS A 251 -5.99 -6.85 -5.60
CA CYS A 251 -7.03 -7.79 -6.00
C CYS A 251 -7.90 -8.10 -4.79
N GLN A 252 -9.23 -8.05 -4.93
CA GLN A 252 -10.15 -8.29 -3.82
C GLN A 252 -11.27 -9.24 -4.22
N SER A 253 -11.70 -10.09 -3.28
CA SER A 253 -12.82 -11.01 -3.50
C SER A 253 -14.12 -10.24 -3.72
N LYS A 254 -15.02 -10.88 -4.45
CA LYS A 254 -16.35 -10.36 -4.72
C LYS A 254 -17.19 -10.46 -3.45
N THR A 255 -17.69 -9.32 -2.96
CA THR A 255 -18.62 -9.22 -1.84
C THR A 255 -19.79 -8.33 -2.22
N ALA A 256 -20.95 -8.51 -1.59
CA ALA A 256 -22.14 -7.69 -1.87
C ALA A 256 -21.94 -6.23 -1.42
N TYR A 257 -21.15 -6.01 -0.35
CA TYR A 257 -20.87 -4.68 0.18
C TYR A 257 -19.38 -4.37 0.13
N PRO A 258 -18.99 -3.14 -0.24
CA PRO A 258 -17.60 -2.73 -0.25
C PRO A 258 -17.05 -2.63 1.18
N ALA A 259 -15.87 -3.18 1.40
CA ALA A 259 -15.17 -3.06 2.67
C ALA A 259 -13.98 -2.07 2.61
N LEU A 260 -13.38 -1.92 1.42
CA LEU A 260 -12.34 -0.91 1.20
C LEU A 260 -12.99 0.46 1.01
N GLU A 261 -12.46 1.47 1.69
CA GLU A 261 -12.92 2.86 1.61
C GLU A 261 -11.72 3.81 1.48
N VAL A 262 -11.86 4.84 0.65
CA VAL A 262 -10.84 5.87 0.38
C VAL A 262 -11.34 7.23 0.86
N LEU A 263 -10.48 7.99 1.54
CA LEU A 263 -10.84 9.26 2.17
C LEU A 263 -10.67 10.43 1.20
N ASN A 264 -11.76 11.07 0.80
CA ASN A 264 -11.69 12.24 -0.09
C ASN A 264 -11.30 13.54 0.65
N ALA A 265 -11.11 14.62 -0.11
CA ALA A 265 -10.67 15.92 0.44
C ALA A 265 -11.67 16.55 1.43
N ASN A 266 -12.93 16.12 1.40
CA ASN A 266 -13.97 16.57 2.34
C ASN A 266 -14.08 15.72 3.60
N GLY A 267 -13.15 14.79 3.85
CA GLY A 267 -13.22 13.89 5.00
C GLY A 267 -14.34 12.85 4.89
N ILE A 268 -14.79 12.56 3.67
CA ILE A 268 -15.84 11.57 3.41
C ILE A 268 -15.19 10.28 2.90
N TRP A 269 -15.58 9.16 3.46
CA TRP A 269 -15.17 7.84 3.03
C TRP A 269 -15.94 7.44 1.76
N VAL A 270 -15.20 7.22 0.67
CA VAL A 270 -15.74 6.78 -0.61
C VAL A 270 -15.58 5.27 -0.71
N PRO A 271 -16.67 4.50 -0.87
CA PRO A 271 -16.61 3.04 -0.96
C PRO A 271 -15.98 2.57 -2.28
N VAL A 272 -15.11 1.55 -2.20
CA VAL A 272 -14.46 0.92 -3.34
C VAL A 272 -15.13 -0.43 -3.61
N HIS A 273 -16.08 -0.43 -4.53
CA HIS A 273 -16.86 -1.62 -4.87
C HIS A 273 -16.00 -2.70 -5.54
N PRO A 274 -16.02 -3.96 -5.06
CA PRO A 274 -15.38 -5.05 -5.75
C PRO A 274 -15.95 -5.23 -7.15
N GLN A 275 -15.07 -5.33 -8.14
CA GLN A 275 -15.44 -5.56 -9.54
C GLN A 275 -14.72 -6.81 -10.04
N PRO A 276 -15.40 -7.69 -10.80
CA PRO A 276 -14.76 -8.86 -11.37
C PRO A 276 -13.55 -8.47 -12.22
N ASN A 277 -12.50 -9.26 -12.13
CA ASN A 277 -11.29 -9.12 -12.95
C ASN A 277 -10.79 -7.66 -13.02
N THR A 278 -10.55 -7.05 -11.86
CA THR A 278 -10.17 -5.64 -11.75
C THR A 278 -9.21 -5.47 -10.60
N PHE A 279 -8.14 -4.74 -10.81
CA PHE A 279 -7.29 -4.28 -9.72
C PHE A 279 -7.69 -2.88 -9.28
N VAL A 280 -7.66 -2.66 -7.96
CA VAL A 280 -7.61 -1.31 -7.40
C VAL A 280 -6.13 -0.94 -7.29
N VAL A 281 -5.74 0.14 -7.95
CA VAL A 281 -4.38 0.68 -7.90
C VAL A 281 -4.38 1.86 -6.97
N ASN A 282 -3.42 1.91 -6.03
CA ASN A 282 -3.18 3.08 -5.21
C ASN A 282 -1.72 3.53 -5.26
N ILE A 283 -1.55 4.84 -5.38
CA ILE A 283 -0.27 5.52 -5.28
C ILE A 283 0.08 5.67 -3.80
N ALA A 284 1.33 5.36 -3.47
CA ALA A 284 1.79 5.35 -2.09
C ALA A 284 2.76 6.51 -1.78
N ASP A 285 3.12 6.65 -0.50
CA ASP A 285 3.88 7.81 0.02
C ASP A 285 5.22 8.01 -0.68
N PHE A 286 5.89 6.91 -1.02
CA PHE A 286 7.22 7.01 -1.61
C PHE A 286 7.18 7.58 -3.03
N LEU A 287 6.21 7.15 -3.86
CA LEU A 287 6.02 7.70 -5.19
C LEU A 287 5.50 9.15 -5.13
N LYS A 288 4.67 9.49 -4.14
CA LYS A 288 4.29 10.88 -3.84
C LYS A 288 5.52 11.75 -3.56
N LEU A 289 6.52 11.26 -2.81
CA LEU A 289 7.77 11.99 -2.57
C LEU A 289 8.56 12.21 -3.86
N VAL A 290 8.69 11.18 -4.71
CA VAL A 290 9.41 11.25 -5.98
C VAL A 290 8.75 12.23 -6.97
N THR A 291 7.44 12.40 -6.86
CA THR A 291 6.69 13.38 -7.68
C THR A 291 6.61 14.77 -7.05
N GLY A 292 7.35 15.03 -5.97
CA GLY A 292 7.32 16.32 -5.28
C GLY A 292 5.96 16.66 -4.65
N GLY A 293 5.13 15.65 -4.40
CA GLY A 293 3.77 15.80 -3.89
C GLY A 293 2.71 16.09 -4.94
N SER A 294 3.05 16.09 -6.23
CA SER A 294 2.08 16.28 -7.31
C SER A 294 1.11 15.09 -7.45
N TRP A 295 1.56 13.88 -7.14
CA TRP A 295 0.69 12.71 -7.05
C TRP A 295 0.24 12.47 -5.61
N GLN A 296 -0.99 11.96 -5.46
CA GLN A 296 -1.61 11.78 -4.15
C GLN A 296 -1.33 10.38 -3.61
N SER A 297 -0.87 10.31 -2.35
CA SER A 297 -0.99 9.10 -1.54
C SER A 297 -2.21 9.29 -0.65
N THR A 298 -3.26 8.54 -0.93
CA THR A 298 -4.57 8.83 -0.34
C THR A 298 -4.90 7.85 0.77
N VAL A 299 -5.37 8.40 1.89
CA VAL A 299 -5.75 7.64 3.08
C VAL A 299 -6.89 6.67 2.74
N HIS A 300 -6.73 5.41 3.17
CA HIS A 300 -7.73 4.38 2.98
C HIS A 300 -7.83 3.47 4.21
N ARG A 301 -8.92 2.71 4.29
CA ARG A 301 -9.16 1.77 5.40
C ARG A 301 -9.99 0.58 4.93
N VAL A 302 -10.09 -0.45 5.77
CA VAL A 302 -11.00 -1.58 5.54
C VAL A 302 -11.97 -1.70 6.71
N LYS A 303 -13.28 -1.72 6.39
CA LYS A 303 -14.38 -2.01 7.32
C LYS A 303 -15.28 -3.08 6.73
N ASN A 304 -15.16 -4.32 7.19
CA ASN A 304 -15.91 -5.46 6.65
C ASN A 304 -17.27 -5.65 7.36
N ILE A 305 -18.15 -4.67 7.21
CA ILE A 305 -19.47 -4.63 7.86
C ILE A 305 -20.57 -5.36 7.09
N GLY A 306 -20.24 -5.92 5.91
CA GLY A 306 -21.21 -6.55 5.01
C GLY A 306 -21.71 -7.93 5.43
N GLY A 307 -21.17 -8.52 6.51
CA GLY A 307 -21.58 -9.83 7.00
C GLY A 307 -21.02 -11.03 6.22
N GLU A 308 -20.09 -10.78 5.30
CA GLU A 308 -19.44 -11.80 4.44
C GLU A 308 -17.95 -11.90 4.75
N GLU A 309 -17.37 -13.08 4.52
CA GLU A 309 -15.93 -13.28 4.48
C GLU A 309 -15.33 -12.51 3.29
N ARG A 310 -14.31 -11.71 3.52
CA ARG A 310 -13.61 -10.97 2.48
C ARG A 310 -12.15 -11.39 2.40
N TYR A 311 -11.68 -11.60 1.18
CA TYR A 311 -10.28 -11.89 0.89
C TYR A 311 -9.69 -10.79 0.00
N SER A 312 -8.42 -10.47 0.19
CA SER A 312 -7.70 -9.57 -0.70
C SER A 312 -6.22 -9.93 -0.81
N MET A 313 -5.64 -9.56 -1.95
CA MET A 313 -4.25 -9.83 -2.30
C MET A 313 -3.56 -8.54 -2.77
N PRO A 314 -3.23 -7.61 -1.87
CA PRO A 314 -2.37 -6.48 -2.24
C PRO A 314 -0.98 -6.96 -2.64
N PHE A 315 -0.51 -6.45 -3.76
CA PHE A 315 0.85 -6.56 -4.27
C PHE A 315 1.51 -5.19 -4.15
N PHE A 316 2.53 -5.09 -3.31
CA PHE A 316 3.28 -3.86 -3.09
C PHE A 316 4.53 -3.84 -3.96
N PHE A 317 4.80 -2.72 -4.60
CA PHE A 317 5.96 -2.54 -5.46
C PHE A 317 6.77 -1.31 -5.04
N SER A 318 8.11 -1.47 -5.00
CA SER A 318 9.05 -0.39 -4.69
C SER A 318 10.36 -0.60 -5.44
N PRO A 319 11.18 0.43 -5.64
CA PRO A 319 12.50 0.27 -6.26
C PRO A 319 13.40 -0.68 -5.49
N ASN A 320 14.58 -0.91 -6.04
CA ASN A 320 15.65 -1.67 -5.37
C ASN A 320 15.97 -1.08 -3.99
N GLU A 321 16.27 -1.92 -3.02
CA GLU A 321 16.59 -1.48 -1.64
C GLU A 321 17.81 -0.54 -1.60
N ASP A 322 18.80 -0.79 -2.46
CA ASP A 322 20.03 -0.01 -2.57
C ASP A 322 19.91 1.24 -3.48
N ALA A 323 18.75 1.44 -4.11
CA ALA A 323 18.55 2.59 -4.98
C ALA A 323 18.50 3.90 -4.20
N LYS A 324 18.95 4.98 -4.88
CA LYS A 324 18.75 6.35 -4.42
C LYS A 324 17.82 7.07 -5.37
N VAL A 325 16.90 7.83 -4.82
CA VAL A 325 15.91 8.58 -5.57
C VAL A 325 15.80 10.02 -5.07
N SER A 326 15.31 10.88 -5.93
CA SER A 326 15.01 12.27 -5.63
C SER A 326 13.74 12.68 -6.36
N VAL A 327 13.25 13.87 -6.13
CA VAL A 327 12.14 14.41 -6.91
C VAL A 327 12.55 14.49 -8.39
N VAL A 328 11.66 14.05 -9.26
CA VAL A 328 11.84 14.07 -10.71
C VAL A 328 12.23 15.48 -11.18
N PRO A 329 13.28 15.64 -12.02
CA PRO A 329 13.90 16.94 -12.28
C PRO A 329 12.97 18.07 -12.69
N HIS A 330 12.03 17.82 -13.61
CA HIS A 330 11.10 18.85 -14.10
C HIS A 330 9.95 19.19 -13.14
N LEU A 331 9.76 18.38 -12.08
CA LEU A 331 8.80 18.66 -11.01
C LEU A 331 9.40 19.41 -9.82
N ARG A 332 10.69 19.77 -9.92
CA ARG A 332 11.39 20.54 -8.87
C ARG A 332 11.00 22.01 -8.95
N GLU A 333 10.64 22.59 -7.81
CA GLU A 333 10.41 24.02 -7.69
C GLU A 333 11.74 24.79 -7.80
N GLU A 334 11.75 25.90 -8.55
CA GLU A 334 12.92 26.74 -8.72
C GLU A 334 13.42 27.27 -7.36
N GLY A 335 14.73 27.19 -7.13
CA GLY A 335 15.36 27.66 -5.90
C GLY A 335 15.22 26.73 -4.69
N LYS A 336 14.48 25.60 -4.80
CA LYS A 336 14.35 24.60 -3.74
C LYS A 336 15.38 23.48 -3.94
N ARG A 337 16.05 23.10 -2.84
CA ARG A 337 16.98 21.97 -2.85
C ARG A 337 16.23 20.66 -2.65
N TYR A 338 16.55 19.66 -3.46
CA TYR A 338 16.04 18.30 -3.37
C TYR A 338 17.21 17.33 -3.23
N ASP A 339 17.38 16.80 -2.03
CA ASP A 339 18.43 15.83 -1.76
C ASP A 339 17.97 14.42 -2.24
N GLU A 340 18.92 13.60 -2.62
CA GLU A 340 18.69 12.19 -2.82
C GLU A 340 18.49 11.49 -1.47
N PHE A 341 17.62 10.49 -1.43
CA PHE A 341 17.41 9.63 -0.28
C PHE A 341 17.42 8.16 -0.67
N GLY A 342 17.93 7.32 0.22
CA GLY A 342 18.02 5.88 0.04
C GLY A 342 16.66 5.21 0.23
N VAL A 343 16.30 4.30 -0.68
CA VAL A 343 15.06 3.53 -0.63
C VAL A 343 15.02 2.67 0.63
N GLY A 344 16.07 1.88 0.90
CA GLY A 344 16.15 1.03 2.09
C GLY A 344 16.11 1.81 3.40
N GLU A 345 16.76 2.99 3.46
CA GLU A 345 16.70 3.86 4.64
C GLU A 345 15.29 4.39 4.91
N TYR A 346 14.55 4.74 3.85
CA TYR A 346 13.16 5.16 3.97
C TYR A 346 12.29 4.03 4.51
N PHE A 347 12.40 2.84 3.93
CA PHE A 347 11.64 1.67 4.36
C PHE A 347 11.94 1.30 5.80
N GLN A 348 13.21 1.29 6.20
CA GLN A 348 13.60 0.97 7.58
C GLN A 348 12.98 1.96 8.57
N LYS A 349 13.01 3.26 8.27
CA LYS A 349 12.37 4.28 9.12
C LYS A 349 10.87 4.06 9.26
N ARG A 350 10.19 3.66 8.18
CA ARG A 350 8.74 3.38 8.20
C ARG A 350 8.42 2.13 9.02
N LEU A 351 9.17 1.05 8.83
CA LEU A 351 9.03 -0.17 9.64
C LEU A 351 9.30 0.10 11.13
N ASP A 352 10.26 0.93 11.46
CA ASP A 352 10.54 1.30 12.86
C ASP A 352 9.39 2.11 13.49
N ILE A 353 8.73 2.97 12.71
CA ILE A 353 7.53 3.70 13.14
C ILE A 353 6.39 2.72 13.39
N ASP A 354 6.11 1.82 12.44
CA ASP A 354 5.07 0.80 12.58
C ASP A 354 5.32 -0.08 13.81
N ARG A 355 6.53 -0.57 14.00
CA ARG A 355 6.91 -1.36 15.19
C ARG A 355 6.59 -0.62 16.49
N ARG A 356 6.89 0.67 16.57
CA ARG A 356 6.63 1.47 17.77
C ARG A 356 5.17 1.68 18.07
N THR A 357 4.31 1.70 17.05
CA THR A 357 2.86 1.77 17.26
C THR A 357 2.30 0.51 17.90
N HIS A 358 2.97 -0.63 17.72
CA HIS A 358 2.60 -1.93 18.30
C HIS A 358 3.14 -2.17 19.72
N LEU A 359 4.14 -1.40 20.17
CA LEU A 359 4.70 -1.55 21.50
C LEU A 359 3.77 -0.97 22.58
N SER A 360 3.65 -1.67 23.71
CA SER A 360 3.04 -1.12 24.91
C SER A 360 3.82 0.09 25.45
N GLU A 361 3.16 0.93 26.24
CA GLU A 361 3.80 2.10 26.89
C GLU A 361 5.05 1.71 27.71
N GLY A 362 5.05 0.51 28.32
CA GLY A 362 6.17 -0.01 29.08
C GLY A 362 7.36 -0.41 28.21
N GLU A 363 7.08 -1.03 27.05
CA GLU A 363 8.11 -1.41 26.07
C GLU A 363 8.72 -0.19 25.39
N LYS A 364 7.90 0.83 25.07
CA LYS A 364 8.37 2.13 24.54
C LYS A 364 9.36 2.81 25.49
N LYS A 365 9.07 2.83 26.80
CA LYS A 365 9.97 3.39 27.79
C LYS A 365 11.28 2.63 27.89
N LYS A 366 11.23 1.30 27.81
CA LYS A 366 12.42 0.46 27.86
C LYS A 366 13.33 0.67 26.64
N GLU A 367 12.75 0.78 25.44
CA GLU A 367 13.51 1.13 24.23
C GLU A 367 14.13 2.53 24.28
N GLU A 368 13.46 3.50 24.91
CA GLU A 368 14.03 4.86 25.09
C GLU A 368 15.20 4.87 26.10
N GLU A 369 15.13 4.06 27.14
CA GLU A 369 16.20 3.93 28.14
C GLU A 369 17.43 3.19 27.57
N ASP A 370 17.21 2.21 26.69
CA ASP A 370 18.28 1.40 26.08
C ASP A 370 18.98 2.09 24.88
N LYS A 371 18.47 3.22 24.40
CA LYS A 371 19.13 3.99 23.34
C LYS A 371 20.48 4.52 23.78
N PRO A 372 21.57 4.29 23.03
CA PRO A 372 22.86 4.88 23.33
C PRO A 372 22.74 6.41 23.39
N LYS A 373 23.03 6.99 24.55
CA LYS A 373 23.04 8.45 24.73
C LYS A 373 24.00 9.05 23.72
N ARG A 374 23.47 9.85 22.77
CA ARG A 374 24.33 10.60 21.84
C ARG A 374 25.33 11.40 22.64
N PRO A 375 26.64 11.36 22.31
CA PRO A 375 27.62 12.18 22.97
C PRO A 375 27.21 13.66 22.81
N VAL A 376 27.14 14.36 23.92
CA VAL A 376 26.91 15.80 23.95
C VAL A 376 28.06 16.44 23.18
N ARG A 377 27.79 17.02 22.01
CA ARG A 377 28.76 17.85 21.32
C ARG A 377 29.01 19.08 22.21
N GLU A 378 30.11 19.11 22.92
CA GLU A 378 30.61 20.33 23.56
C GLU A 378 30.70 21.42 22.47
N ARG A 379 29.92 22.48 22.64
CA ARG A 379 30.14 23.71 21.90
C ARG A 379 31.51 24.23 22.31
N LYS A 380 32.49 24.08 21.46
CA LYS A 380 33.71 24.88 21.56
C LYS A 380 33.28 26.30 21.26
N ASP A 381 33.20 27.08 22.31
CA ASP A 381 33.19 28.55 22.21
C ASP A 381 34.48 28.97 21.50
N SER A 382 34.38 29.34 20.23
CA SER A 382 35.42 30.09 19.53
C SER A 382 35.25 31.53 19.94
N GLY A 383 35.85 31.90 21.06
CA GLY A 383 36.19 33.27 21.32
C GLY A 383 37.31 33.72 20.35
N LEU A 384 37.02 34.69 19.56
CA LEU A 384 37.77 35.85 19.06
C LEU A 384 37.15 36.30 17.74
#